data_032245ae38def3a2d84658147e07624b
#
_entry.id   032245ae38def3a2d84658147e07624b
#
_cell.length_a   1.000
_cell.length_b   1.000
_cell.length_c   1.000
_cell.angle_alpha   90.00
_cell.angle_beta   90.00
_cell.angle_gamma   90.00
#
_symmetry.space_group_name_H-M   'P 1'
#
loop_
_entity.id
_entity.type
_entity.pdbx_description
1 polymer ?
#
loop_
_entity_poly.entity_id
_entity_poly.type
_entity_poly.pdbx_seq_one_letter_code
_entity_poly.pdbx_strand_id
1 'polypeptide(L)'
;LEFARNLYPEYKRHGLGPLTKRFQIALEHHHMANYDAEATGRLLFIFIKDVAEKHGVTNLKDLNTDLVDENSYKKARVKHATIYVKNQTGLKNIFKLVSLSNTKYFEGVPRIPRTVLDAHREGLILGSACSEGEVYDAVVSQGVDAAVEVAKYYDFIEVMPPAIYEPLIAKEQIKDQEELQTIIRNLIEVGDRLGKPVLATGNVHYIEPEEEIYREIIVRSLGQGAMINRTIGHGENAQPAPLPKAHFRTTNE
;
A
#
# COMPACT_ATOMS: atom_id res chain seq x y z
N LEU A 1 -0.61 -10.02 10.49
CA LEU A 1 -0.16 -8.98 11.41
C LEU A 1 -1.28 -7.98 11.72
N GLU A 2 -1.97 -7.46 10.70
CA GLU A 2 -3.09 -6.51 10.84
C GLU A 2 -4.26 -7.14 11.59
N PHE A 3 -4.65 -8.35 11.23
CA PHE A 3 -5.64 -9.14 11.94
C PHE A 3 -5.32 -9.26 13.45
N ALA A 4 -4.07 -9.61 13.79
CA ALA A 4 -3.66 -9.69 15.18
C ALA A 4 -3.73 -8.34 15.91
N ARG A 5 -3.43 -7.22 15.23
CA ARG A 5 -3.53 -5.87 15.81
C ARG A 5 -4.96 -5.45 16.10
N ASN A 6 -5.90 -5.86 15.25
CA ASN A 6 -7.32 -5.56 15.44
C ASN A 6 -7.94 -6.45 16.50
N LEU A 7 -7.59 -7.74 16.53
CA LEU A 7 -8.13 -8.71 17.50
C LEU A 7 -7.60 -8.51 18.93
N TYR A 8 -6.32 -8.07 19.07
CA TYR A 8 -5.67 -7.87 20.37
C TYR A 8 -5.02 -6.48 20.45
N PRO A 9 -5.83 -5.41 20.43
CA PRO A 9 -5.31 -4.04 20.43
C PRO A 9 -4.51 -3.69 21.69
N GLU A 10 -4.73 -4.41 22.78
CA GLU A 10 -4.05 -4.24 24.06
C GLU A 10 -2.60 -4.75 24.05
N TYR A 11 -2.19 -5.55 23.05
CA TYR A 11 -0.85 -6.06 22.99
C TYR A 11 0.13 -5.01 22.43
N LYS A 12 1.26 -4.81 23.10
CA LYS A 12 2.30 -3.87 22.68
C LYS A 12 3.07 -4.31 21.43
N ARG A 13 3.13 -5.61 21.16
CA ARG A 13 3.90 -6.21 20.06
C ARG A 13 3.10 -7.31 19.39
N HIS A 14 3.01 -7.25 18.07
CA HIS A 14 2.24 -8.19 17.24
C HIS A 14 3.11 -8.95 16.23
N GLY A 15 4.44 -8.89 16.33
CA GLY A 15 5.33 -9.71 15.51
C GLY A 15 5.16 -11.22 15.81
N LEU A 16 5.62 -12.08 14.88
CA LEU A 16 5.46 -13.53 14.99
C LEU A 16 6.02 -14.07 16.31
N GLY A 17 7.28 -13.76 16.65
CA GLY A 17 7.92 -14.23 17.88
C GLY A 17 7.18 -13.83 19.18
N PRO A 18 6.81 -12.54 19.38
CA PRO A 18 5.98 -12.14 20.53
C PRO A 18 4.63 -12.86 20.62
N LEU A 19 3.95 -13.07 19.48
CA LEU A 19 2.66 -13.76 19.46
C LEU A 19 2.80 -15.26 19.73
N THR A 20 3.75 -15.93 19.10
CA THR A 20 3.98 -17.38 19.33
C THR A 20 4.35 -17.65 20.79
N LYS A 21 5.19 -16.80 21.39
CA LYS A 21 5.52 -16.90 22.82
C LYS A 21 4.28 -16.73 23.71
N ARG A 22 3.39 -15.80 23.38
CA ARG A 22 2.18 -15.53 24.17
C ARG A 22 1.16 -16.65 24.08
N PHE A 23 0.98 -17.22 22.89
CA PHE A 23 0.07 -18.33 22.65
C PHE A 23 0.71 -19.72 22.81
N GLN A 24 1.93 -19.76 23.37
CA GLN A 24 2.68 -21.00 23.66
C GLN A 24 2.86 -21.90 22.44
N ILE A 25 3.09 -21.28 21.28
CA ILE A 25 3.38 -21.98 20.03
C ILE A 25 4.91 -22.11 19.91
N ALA A 26 5.41 -23.33 19.70
CA ALA A 26 6.82 -23.56 19.45
C ALA A 26 7.29 -22.86 18.17
N LEU A 27 8.39 -22.12 18.24
CA LEU A 27 9.06 -21.47 17.11
C LEU A 27 10.57 -21.68 17.27
N GLU A 28 11.04 -22.89 16.96
CA GLU A 28 12.42 -23.32 17.23
C GLU A 28 13.45 -22.64 16.32
N HIS A 29 13.08 -22.40 15.05
CA HIS A 29 13.96 -21.82 14.03
C HIS A 29 13.33 -20.58 13.40
N HIS A 30 13.26 -19.49 14.15
CA HIS A 30 12.77 -18.19 13.65
C HIS A 30 13.61 -17.71 12.45
N HIS A 31 12.94 -17.18 11.44
CA HIS A 31 13.47 -16.78 10.12
C HIS A 31 13.73 -17.96 9.14
N MET A 32 13.26 -19.15 9.45
CA MET A 32 13.16 -20.23 8.47
C MET A 32 11.69 -20.32 7.98
N ALA A 33 11.50 -20.19 6.68
CA ALA A 33 10.17 -19.99 6.05
C ALA A 33 9.13 -21.06 6.43
N ASN A 34 9.52 -22.32 6.51
CA ASN A 34 8.63 -23.44 6.89
C ASN A 34 8.18 -23.34 8.35
N TYR A 35 9.06 -23.01 9.29
CA TYR A 35 8.72 -22.87 10.72
C TYR A 35 7.88 -21.61 10.96
N ASP A 36 8.20 -20.50 10.29
CA ASP A 36 7.43 -19.26 10.38
C ASP A 36 6.03 -19.44 9.77
N ALA A 37 5.90 -20.16 8.65
CA ALA A 37 4.62 -20.49 8.03
C ALA A 37 3.76 -21.40 8.93
N GLU A 38 4.33 -22.45 9.51
CA GLU A 38 3.62 -23.34 10.44
C GLU A 38 3.12 -22.57 11.68
N ALA A 39 4.00 -21.78 12.31
CA ALA A 39 3.65 -20.98 13.47
C ALA A 39 2.55 -19.96 13.14
N THR A 40 2.61 -19.33 11.95
CA THR A 40 1.59 -18.40 11.47
C THR A 40 0.25 -19.12 11.27
N GLY A 41 0.25 -20.31 10.69
CA GLY A 41 -0.94 -21.13 10.52
C GLY A 41 -1.60 -21.49 11.87
N ARG A 42 -0.80 -21.93 12.83
CA ARG A 42 -1.29 -22.23 14.19
C ARG A 42 -1.90 -21.00 14.88
N LEU A 43 -1.26 -19.84 14.75
CA LEU A 43 -1.81 -18.57 15.25
C LEU A 43 -3.13 -18.23 14.56
N LEU A 44 -3.23 -18.41 13.25
CA LEU A 44 -4.45 -18.12 12.50
C LEU A 44 -5.65 -18.94 13.02
N PHE A 45 -5.47 -20.23 13.29
CA PHE A 45 -6.54 -21.06 13.87
C PHE A 45 -7.01 -20.56 15.24
N ILE A 46 -6.06 -20.14 16.09
CA ILE A 46 -6.40 -19.54 17.39
C ILE A 46 -7.18 -18.24 17.17
N PHE A 47 -6.73 -17.37 16.26
CA PHE A 47 -7.39 -16.08 16.00
C PHE A 47 -8.80 -16.25 15.44
N ILE A 48 -9.01 -17.23 14.55
CA ILE A 48 -10.35 -17.53 14.02
C ILE A 48 -11.28 -17.99 15.16
N LYS A 49 -10.80 -18.83 16.05
CA LYS A 49 -11.56 -19.24 17.23
C LYS A 49 -11.89 -18.07 18.16
N ASP A 50 -10.88 -17.29 18.51
CA ASP A 50 -11.02 -16.15 19.41
C ASP A 50 -11.97 -15.08 18.83
N VAL A 51 -11.93 -14.85 17.52
CA VAL A 51 -12.83 -13.88 16.88
C VAL A 51 -14.27 -14.35 16.88
N ALA A 52 -14.48 -15.64 16.66
CA ALA A 52 -15.83 -16.23 16.75
C ALA A 52 -16.38 -16.13 18.18
N GLU A 53 -15.57 -16.43 19.18
CA GLU A 53 -15.96 -16.38 20.59
C GLU A 53 -16.16 -14.96 21.15
N LYS A 54 -15.26 -14.02 20.78
CA LYS A 54 -15.26 -12.66 21.35
C LYS A 54 -16.12 -11.66 20.57
N HIS A 55 -16.20 -11.83 19.24
CA HIS A 55 -16.86 -10.87 18.35
C HIS A 55 -18.05 -11.47 17.59
N GLY A 56 -18.32 -12.77 17.73
CA GLY A 56 -19.43 -13.44 17.04
C GLY A 56 -19.24 -13.59 15.52
N VAL A 57 -18.05 -13.30 14.99
CA VAL A 57 -17.75 -13.37 13.55
C VAL A 57 -17.46 -14.81 13.17
N THR A 58 -18.33 -15.42 12.37
CA THR A 58 -18.23 -16.82 11.94
C THR A 58 -17.85 -16.96 10.47
N ASN A 59 -17.94 -15.88 9.68
CA ASN A 59 -17.58 -15.87 8.27
C ASN A 59 -16.26 -15.12 8.06
N LEU A 60 -15.29 -15.75 7.40
CA LEU A 60 -13.99 -15.15 7.13
C LEU A 60 -14.06 -13.85 6.30
N LYS A 61 -15.10 -13.68 5.47
CA LYS A 61 -15.32 -12.47 4.69
C LYS A 61 -15.62 -11.24 5.57
N ASP A 62 -16.21 -11.47 6.74
CA ASP A 62 -16.63 -10.40 7.65
C ASP A 62 -15.51 -9.98 8.62
N LEU A 63 -14.39 -10.70 8.64
CA LEU A 63 -13.23 -10.38 9.49
C LEU A 63 -12.67 -8.98 9.28
N ASN A 64 -12.73 -8.47 8.06
CA ASN A 64 -12.18 -7.15 7.73
C ASN A 64 -13.17 -6.01 7.95
N THR A 65 -14.44 -6.31 8.19
CA THR A 65 -15.50 -5.32 8.46
C THR A 65 -15.84 -5.23 9.95
N ASP A 66 -16.02 -6.36 10.59
CA ASP A 66 -16.54 -6.42 11.95
C ASP A 66 -15.48 -6.19 13.04
N LEU A 67 -14.18 -6.30 12.67
CA LEU A 67 -13.06 -6.00 13.58
C LEU A 67 -12.53 -4.56 13.44
N VAL A 68 -13.16 -3.72 12.62
CA VAL A 68 -12.74 -2.34 12.40
C VAL A 68 -13.38 -1.43 13.45
N ASP A 69 -12.56 -0.75 14.23
CA ASP A 69 -12.95 0.28 15.19
C ASP A 69 -12.52 1.68 14.72
N GLU A 70 -12.90 2.70 15.49
CA GLU A 70 -12.55 4.11 15.21
C GLU A 70 -11.03 4.37 15.14
N ASN A 71 -10.20 3.48 15.70
CA ASN A 71 -8.75 3.59 15.76
C ASN A 71 -8.03 2.67 14.78
N SER A 72 -8.74 1.84 14.04
CA SER A 72 -8.15 0.88 13.07
C SER A 72 -7.28 1.59 12.03
N TYR A 73 -7.63 2.82 11.64
CA TYR A 73 -6.82 3.63 10.72
C TYR A 73 -5.39 3.86 11.22
N LYS A 74 -5.13 3.88 12.54
CA LYS A 74 -3.80 4.07 13.12
C LYS A 74 -2.86 2.90 12.83
N LYS A 75 -3.42 1.70 12.69
CA LYS A 75 -2.69 0.45 12.54
C LYS A 75 -2.68 -0.06 11.10
N ALA A 76 -3.62 0.42 10.26
CA ALA A 76 -3.75 0.01 8.87
C ALA A 76 -2.52 0.43 8.03
N ARG A 77 -2.17 -0.40 7.06
CA ARG A 77 -1.19 -0.03 6.04
C ARG A 77 -1.77 1.05 5.15
N VAL A 78 -1.10 2.19 5.07
CA VAL A 78 -1.52 3.30 4.21
C VAL A 78 -1.33 2.91 2.74
N LYS A 79 -2.32 3.23 1.92
CA LYS A 79 -2.27 3.09 0.46
C LYS A 79 -2.41 4.45 -0.20
N HIS A 80 -1.77 4.62 -1.34
CA HIS A 80 -1.88 5.85 -2.13
C HIS A 80 -3.16 5.85 -2.96
N ALA A 81 -3.74 7.01 -3.12
CA ALA A 81 -4.82 7.30 -4.07
C ALA A 81 -4.62 8.70 -4.65
N THR A 82 -4.94 8.87 -5.92
CA THR A 82 -4.95 10.18 -6.57
C THR A 82 -6.36 10.76 -6.50
N ILE A 83 -6.49 12.02 -6.14
CA ILE A 83 -7.79 12.69 -6.02
C ILE A 83 -7.81 13.95 -6.89
N TYR A 84 -8.73 14.00 -7.84
CA TYR A 84 -9.01 15.21 -8.64
C TYR A 84 -10.32 15.85 -8.22
N VAL A 85 -10.36 17.17 -8.35
CA VAL A 85 -11.54 17.98 -8.08
C VAL A 85 -12.31 18.20 -9.39
N LYS A 86 -13.59 17.80 -9.40
CA LYS A 86 -14.47 17.95 -10.55
C LYS A 86 -15.24 19.28 -10.56
N ASN A 87 -15.57 19.81 -9.37
CA ASN A 87 -16.40 21.00 -9.22
C ASN A 87 -16.19 21.69 -7.86
N GLN A 88 -16.92 22.77 -7.58
CA GLN A 88 -16.80 23.52 -6.32
C GLN A 88 -17.15 22.69 -5.07
N THR A 89 -18.05 21.74 -5.16
CA THR A 89 -18.36 20.81 -4.06
C THR A 89 -17.14 19.93 -3.76
N GLY A 90 -16.52 19.38 -4.82
CA GLY A 90 -15.29 18.60 -4.69
C GLY A 90 -14.15 19.42 -4.11
N LEU A 91 -14.02 20.71 -4.50
CA LEU A 91 -13.00 21.59 -3.92
C LEU A 91 -13.18 21.76 -2.40
N LYS A 92 -14.41 21.98 -1.95
CA LYS A 92 -14.70 22.03 -0.50
C LYS A 92 -14.40 20.72 0.20
N ASN A 93 -14.75 19.59 -0.44
CA ASN A 93 -14.55 18.27 0.12
C ASN A 93 -13.07 17.91 0.23
N ILE A 94 -12.24 18.21 -0.81
CA ILE A 94 -10.80 17.96 -0.72
C ILE A 94 -10.13 18.78 0.38
N PHE A 95 -10.50 20.05 0.56
CA PHE A 95 -10.00 20.86 1.69
C PHE A 95 -10.36 20.26 3.05
N LYS A 96 -11.59 19.74 3.21
CA LYS A 96 -11.99 19.05 4.45
C LYS A 96 -11.17 17.77 4.66
N LEU A 97 -11.00 16.94 3.63
CA LEU A 97 -10.22 15.71 3.69
C LEU A 97 -8.78 15.98 4.08
N VAL A 98 -8.13 16.97 3.44
CA VAL A 98 -6.76 17.39 3.77
C VAL A 98 -6.67 17.89 5.21
N SER A 99 -7.62 18.71 5.66
CA SER A 99 -7.67 19.18 7.04
C SER A 99 -7.83 18.04 8.04
N LEU A 100 -8.76 17.12 7.79
CA LEU A 100 -8.99 15.95 8.64
C LEU A 100 -7.79 15.02 8.69
N SER A 101 -7.12 14.78 7.55
CA SER A 101 -5.94 13.92 7.47
C SER A 101 -4.73 14.47 8.25
N ASN A 102 -4.59 15.80 8.29
CA ASN A 102 -3.50 16.48 9.00
C ASN A 102 -3.81 16.82 10.47
N THR A 103 -5.03 16.57 10.92
CA THR A 103 -5.45 16.81 12.30
C THR A 103 -5.94 15.54 12.98
N LYS A 104 -7.21 15.18 12.77
CA LYS A 104 -7.86 14.03 13.44
C LYS A 104 -7.23 12.69 13.06
N TYR A 105 -6.84 12.53 11.80
CA TYR A 105 -6.35 11.25 11.25
C TYR A 105 -4.84 11.25 10.96
N PHE A 106 -4.09 12.10 11.62
CA PHE A 106 -2.63 12.10 11.52
C PHE A 106 -2.03 11.04 12.46
N GLU A 107 -1.29 10.09 11.87
CA GLU A 107 -0.54 9.07 12.62
C GLU A 107 0.82 8.84 11.96
N GLY A 108 1.77 9.70 12.29
CA GLY A 108 3.08 9.76 11.64
C GLY A 108 3.06 10.31 10.21
N VAL A 109 1.98 10.04 9.48
CA VAL A 109 1.65 10.58 8.15
C VAL A 109 0.16 10.90 8.09
N PRO A 110 -0.26 11.85 7.23
CA PRO A 110 -1.66 12.12 6.99
C PRO A 110 -2.37 10.87 6.44
N ARG A 111 -3.54 10.55 6.98
CA ARG A 111 -4.36 9.41 6.56
C ARG A 111 -5.79 9.84 6.29
N ILE A 112 -6.44 9.14 5.39
CA ILE A 112 -7.87 9.34 5.09
C ILE A 112 -8.55 7.96 5.18
N PRO A 113 -9.27 7.66 6.27
CA PRO A 113 -10.08 6.44 6.32
C PRO A 113 -11.09 6.40 5.17
N ARG A 114 -11.33 5.22 4.59
CA ARG A 114 -12.25 5.06 3.46
C ARG A 114 -13.65 5.60 3.76
N THR A 115 -14.17 5.34 4.96
CA THR A 115 -15.46 5.86 5.41
C THR A 115 -15.53 7.39 5.41
N VAL A 116 -14.42 8.06 5.73
CA VAL A 116 -14.33 9.52 5.69
C VAL A 116 -14.22 10.02 4.26
N LEU A 117 -13.50 9.31 3.40
CA LEU A 117 -13.43 9.63 1.97
C LEU A 117 -14.81 9.47 1.32
N ASP A 118 -15.52 8.39 1.62
CA ASP A 118 -16.87 8.12 1.09
C ASP A 118 -17.87 9.21 1.50
N ALA A 119 -17.82 9.66 2.74
CA ALA A 119 -18.65 10.75 3.24
C ALA A 119 -18.38 12.12 2.55
N HIS A 120 -17.24 12.26 1.87
CA HIS A 120 -16.83 13.48 1.16
C HIS A 120 -16.57 13.23 -0.33
N ARG A 121 -17.13 12.13 -0.89
CA ARG A 121 -16.84 11.66 -2.25
C ARG A 121 -17.39 12.56 -3.34
N GLU A 122 -18.46 13.30 -3.05
CA GLU A 122 -19.15 14.13 -4.02
C GLU A 122 -18.21 15.18 -4.63
N GLY A 123 -18.21 15.26 -5.96
CA GLY A 123 -17.37 16.19 -6.73
C GLY A 123 -15.90 15.84 -6.81
N LEU A 124 -15.51 14.63 -6.37
CA LEU A 124 -14.16 14.09 -6.46
C LEU A 124 -14.10 12.96 -7.50
N ILE A 125 -12.94 12.83 -8.13
CA ILE A 125 -12.57 11.73 -9.04
C ILE A 125 -11.33 11.05 -8.42
N LEU A 126 -11.40 9.73 -8.26
CA LEU A 126 -10.32 8.94 -7.65
C LEU A 126 -9.57 8.11 -8.69
N GLY A 127 -8.24 8.17 -8.63
CA GLY A 127 -7.33 7.31 -9.38
C GLY A 127 -6.64 6.29 -8.49
N SER A 128 -6.20 5.18 -9.11
CA SER A 128 -5.55 4.05 -8.42
C SER A 128 -4.13 4.34 -7.93
N ALA A 129 -3.57 5.49 -8.28
CA ALA A 129 -2.23 5.95 -7.96
C ALA A 129 -1.08 5.03 -8.45
N CYS A 130 0.01 4.97 -7.69
CA CYS A 130 1.29 4.36 -8.06
C CYS A 130 1.43 2.92 -7.51
N SER A 131 2.67 2.41 -7.48
CA SER A 131 3.02 1.11 -6.88
C SER A 131 2.69 0.97 -5.38
N GLU A 132 2.44 2.07 -4.68
CA GLU A 132 1.93 2.06 -3.31
C GLU A 132 0.39 2.10 -3.26
N GLY A 133 -0.27 2.07 -4.41
CA GLY A 133 -1.73 2.01 -4.53
C GLY A 133 -2.30 0.62 -4.25
N GLU A 134 -3.59 0.58 -3.98
CA GLU A 134 -4.32 -0.63 -3.60
C GLU A 134 -4.50 -1.58 -4.79
N VAL A 135 -4.78 -1.02 -5.98
CA VAL A 135 -4.96 -1.82 -7.21
C VAL A 135 -3.66 -2.48 -7.64
N TYR A 136 -2.54 -1.75 -7.60
CA TYR A 136 -1.22 -2.31 -7.87
C TYR A 136 -0.89 -3.47 -6.91
N ASP A 137 -1.09 -3.25 -5.61
CA ASP A 137 -0.84 -4.28 -4.58
C ASP A 137 -1.70 -5.54 -4.82
N ALA A 138 -2.97 -5.37 -5.22
CA ALA A 138 -3.84 -6.48 -5.55
C ALA A 138 -3.39 -7.23 -6.81
N VAL A 139 -2.97 -6.52 -7.88
CA VAL A 139 -2.42 -7.14 -9.10
C VAL A 139 -1.22 -8.02 -8.76
N VAL A 140 -0.28 -7.50 -7.96
CA VAL A 140 0.97 -8.22 -7.65
C VAL A 140 0.73 -9.37 -6.67
N SER A 141 -0.11 -9.19 -5.65
CA SER A 141 -0.24 -10.16 -4.56
C SER A 141 -1.36 -11.19 -4.77
N GLN A 142 -2.40 -10.87 -5.55
CA GLN A 142 -3.61 -11.67 -5.67
C GLN A 142 -4.05 -11.92 -7.12
N GLY A 143 -3.46 -11.21 -8.08
CA GLY A 143 -3.77 -11.33 -9.51
C GLY A 143 -4.91 -10.43 -9.97
N VAL A 144 -5.20 -10.50 -11.29
CA VAL A 144 -6.10 -9.58 -11.99
C VAL A 144 -7.54 -9.64 -11.45
N ASP A 145 -8.06 -10.83 -11.16
CA ASP A 145 -9.45 -10.98 -10.73
C ASP A 145 -9.72 -10.26 -9.40
N ALA A 146 -8.82 -10.40 -8.43
CA ALA A 146 -8.91 -9.68 -7.16
C ALA A 146 -8.71 -8.16 -7.34
N ALA A 147 -7.80 -7.77 -8.22
CA ALA A 147 -7.55 -6.37 -8.53
C ALA A 147 -8.76 -5.69 -9.20
N VAL A 148 -9.53 -6.41 -10.02
CA VAL A 148 -10.79 -5.92 -10.61
C VAL A 148 -11.80 -5.58 -9.50
N GLU A 149 -11.94 -6.41 -8.47
CA GLU A 149 -12.84 -6.12 -7.36
C GLU A 149 -12.41 -4.86 -6.58
N VAL A 150 -11.13 -4.73 -6.28
CA VAL A 150 -10.56 -3.54 -5.64
C VAL A 150 -10.74 -2.29 -6.50
N ALA A 151 -10.50 -2.41 -7.80
CA ALA A 151 -10.54 -1.31 -8.76
C ALA A 151 -11.94 -0.75 -9.00
N LYS A 152 -13.02 -1.45 -8.61
CA LYS A 152 -14.39 -0.93 -8.67
C LYS A 152 -14.54 0.39 -7.89
N TYR A 153 -13.75 0.58 -6.85
CA TYR A 153 -13.78 1.77 -6.00
C TYR A 153 -13.24 3.04 -6.68
N TYR A 154 -12.35 2.89 -7.63
CA TYR A 154 -11.66 3.98 -8.33
C TYR A 154 -12.39 4.37 -9.61
N ASP A 155 -12.27 5.62 -10.06
CA ASP A 155 -12.87 6.11 -11.30
C ASP A 155 -11.99 5.82 -12.51
N PHE A 156 -10.66 5.77 -12.32
CA PHE A 156 -9.70 5.46 -13.37
C PHE A 156 -8.50 4.68 -12.80
N ILE A 157 -7.81 3.98 -13.68
CA ILE A 157 -6.58 3.24 -13.36
C ILE A 157 -5.39 4.02 -13.87
N GLU A 158 -4.32 4.06 -13.09
CA GLU A 158 -3.07 4.69 -13.46
C GLU A 158 -2.01 3.64 -13.80
N VAL A 159 -1.30 3.89 -14.89
CA VAL A 159 -0.08 3.17 -15.25
C VAL A 159 1.05 4.18 -15.42
N MET A 160 2.26 3.78 -15.06
CA MET A 160 3.43 4.65 -15.10
C MET A 160 4.48 4.06 -16.03
N PRO A 161 5.41 4.88 -16.56
CA PRO A 161 6.53 4.39 -17.33
C PRO A 161 7.35 3.35 -16.56
N PRO A 162 7.91 2.31 -17.21
CA PRO A 162 8.72 1.30 -16.55
C PRO A 162 9.82 1.87 -15.65
N ALA A 163 10.45 2.97 -16.04
CA ALA A 163 11.50 3.64 -15.28
C ALA A 163 11.06 4.11 -13.87
N ILE A 164 9.77 4.28 -13.64
CA ILE A 164 9.23 4.60 -12.29
C ILE A 164 9.23 3.35 -11.40
N TYR A 165 9.08 2.17 -11.98
CA TYR A 165 9.04 0.91 -11.25
C TYR A 165 10.40 0.20 -11.15
N GLU A 166 11.39 0.57 -11.96
CA GLU A 166 12.74 -0.04 -11.95
C GLU A 166 13.36 -0.19 -10.56
N PRO A 167 13.23 0.79 -9.64
CA PRO A 167 13.73 0.63 -8.28
C PRO A 167 13.13 -0.56 -7.52
N LEU A 168 11.96 -1.05 -7.92
CA LEU A 168 11.33 -2.23 -7.30
C LEU A 168 12.04 -3.53 -7.72
N ILE A 169 12.60 -3.57 -8.94
CA ILE A 169 13.45 -4.67 -9.40
C ILE A 169 14.75 -4.68 -8.59
N ALA A 170 15.38 -3.52 -8.43
CA ALA A 170 16.59 -3.40 -7.62
C ALA A 170 16.38 -3.79 -6.13
N LYS A 171 15.16 -3.64 -5.62
CA LYS A 171 14.76 -4.06 -4.26
C LYS A 171 14.24 -5.50 -4.18
N GLU A 172 14.35 -6.27 -5.26
CA GLU A 172 13.86 -7.65 -5.37
C GLU A 172 12.35 -7.80 -5.06
N GLN A 173 11.58 -6.71 -5.24
CA GLN A 173 10.13 -6.72 -5.11
C GLN A 173 9.42 -7.14 -6.40
N ILE A 174 10.11 -6.97 -7.53
CA ILE A 174 9.78 -7.48 -8.85
C ILE A 174 11.02 -8.21 -9.33
N LYS A 175 10.85 -9.38 -9.93
CA LYS A 175 11.95 -10.25 -10.33
C LYS A 175 12.82 -9.63 -11.45
N ASP A 176 12.17 -9.17 -12.51
CA ASP A 176 12.83 -8.70 -13.73
C ASP A 176 11.92 -7.77 -14.56
N GLN A 177 12.43 -7.32 -15.70
CA GLN A 177 11.69 -6.46 -16.63
C GLN A 177 10.49 -7.15 -17.28
N GLU A 178 10.52 -8.46 -17.46
CA GLU A 178 9.42 -9.21 -18.06
C GLU A 178 8.23 -9.26 -17.09
N GLU A 179 8.48 -9.51 -15.81
CA GLU A 179 7.47 -9.45 -14.77
C GLU A 179 6.90 -8.03 -14.64
N LEU A 180 7.75 -7.00 -14.67
CA LEU A 180 7.31 -5.60 -14.66
C LEU A 180 6.34 -5.29 -15.82
N GLN A 181 6.69 -5.70 -17.03
CA GLN A 181 5.81 -5.52 -18.20
C GLN A 181 4.49 -6.28 -18.04
N THR A 182 4.53 -7.45 -17.42
CA THR A 182 3.33 -8.24 -17.14
C THR A 182 2.43 -7.53 -16.14
N ILE A 183 3.00 -6.97 -15.06
CA ILE A 183 2.25 -6.17 -14.08
C ILE A 183 1.57 -4.96 -14.75
N ILE A 184 2.29 -4.24 -15.63
CA ILE A 184 1.72 -3.09 -16.35
C ILE A 184 0.56 -3.53 -17.25
N ARG A 185 0.71 -4.64 -18.00
CA ARG A 185 -0.38 -5.19 -18.84
C ARG A 185 -1.59 -5.59 -17.98
N ASN A 186 -1.36 -6.20 -16.83
CA ASN A 186 -2.41 -6.58 -15.91
C ASN A 186 -3.17 -5.37 -15.36
N LEU A 187 -2.48 -4.26 -15.06
CA LEU A 187 -3.14 -3.01 -14.66
C LEU A 187 -4.03 -2.44 -15.78
N ILE A 188 -3.56 -2.50 -17.03
CA ILE A 188 -4.36 -2.10 -18.21
C ILE A 188 -5.58 -3.02 -18.33
N GLU A 189 -5.39 -4.32 -18.24
CA GLU A 189 -6.47 -5.31 -18.29
C GLU A 189 -7.54 -5.07 -17.22
N VAL A 190 -7.15 -4.68 -16.00
CA VAL A 190 -8.11 -4.30 -14.93
C VAL A 190 -9.01 -3.15 -15.37
N GLY A 191 -8.42 -2.11 -15.98
CA GLY A 191 -9.19 -0.98 -16.54
C GLY A 191 -10.14 -1.41 -17.64
N ASP A 192 -9.63 -2.19 -18.60
CA ASP A 192 -10.40 -2.68 -19.74
C ASP A 192 -11.60 -3.54 -19.30
N ARG A 193 -11.39 -4.46 -18.36
CA ARG A 193 -12.47 -5.31 -17.83
C ARG A 193 -13.59 -4.52 -17.13
N LEU A 194 -13.25 -3.37 -16.55
CA LEU A 194 -14.20 -2.50 -15.88
C LEU A 194 -14.77 -1.40 -16.79
N GLY A 195 -14.27 -1.27 -18.02
CA GLY A 195 -14.60 -0.16 -18.91
C GLY A 195 -14.20 1.21 -18.33
N LYS A 196 -13.14 1.26 -17.51
CA LYS A 196 -12.63 2.49 -16.89
C LYS A 196 -11.46 3.04 -17.67
N PRO A 197 -11.27 4.38 -17.69
CA PRO A 197 -10.09 4.98 -18.31
C PRO A 197 -8.81 4.45 -17.67
N VAL A 198 -7.83 4.11 -18.50
CA VAL A 198 -6.46 3.83 -18.09
C VAL A 198 -5.61 5.03 -18.49
N LEU A 199 -5.02 5.71 -17.53
CA LEU A 199 -4.25 6.92 -17.74
C LEU A 199 -2.76 6.65 -17.52
N ALA A 200 -1.95 7.07 -18.50
CA ALA A 200 -0.50 7.11 -18.36
C ALA A 200 -0.11 8.33 -17.51
N THR A 201 0.46 8.11 -16.32
CA THR A 201 0.89 9.16 -15.41
C THR A 201 2.39 9.03 -15.12
N GLY A 202 3.08 10.17 -14.88
CA GLY A 202 4.53 10.19 -14.80
C GLY A 202 5.11 10.06 -13.39
N ASN A 203 4.29 10.16 -12.34
CA ASN A 203 4.78 10.34 -10.96
C ASN A 203 5.91 11.40 -10.89
N VAL A 204 5.64 12.56 -11.52
CA VAL A 204 6.63 13.61 -11.76
C VAL A 204 7.05 14.28 -10.45
N HIS A 205 8.35 14.41 -10.26
CA HIS A 205 8.94 15.09 -9.11
C HIS A 205 9.90 16.22 -9.48
N TYR A 206 10.28 16.34 -10.75
CA TYR A 206 11.11 17.40 -11.31
C TYR A 206 10.84 17.51 -12.81
N ILE A 207 11.21 18.65 -13.41
CA ILE A 207 10.87 18.95 -14.81
C ILE A 207 11.89 18.33 -15.77
N GLU A 208 13.15 18.76 -15.66
CA GLU A 208 14.20 18.35 -16.58
C GLU A 208 14.96 17.13 -16.04
N PRO A 209 15.40 16.18 -16.89
CA PRO A 209 16.15 14.99 -16.47
C PRO A 209 17.38 15.31 -15.59
N GLU A 210 18.05 16.42 -15.85
CA GLU A 210 19.25 16.87 -15.14
C GLU A 210 18.97 17.26 -13.69
N GLU A 211 17.72 17.54 -13.36
CA GLU A 211 17.29 17.91 -11.99
C GLU A 211 17.18 16.71 -11.05
N GLU A 212 17.38 15.49 -11.55
CA GLU A 212 17.43 14.26 -10.75
C GLU A 212 18.35 14.39 -9.54
N ILE A 213 19.49 15.09 -9.69
CA ILE A 213 20.46 15.30 -8.63
C ILE A 213 19.88 16.09 -7.44
N TYR A 214 19.04 17.09 -7.69
CA TYR A 214 18.41 17.87 -6.61
C TYR A 214 17.44 17.01 -5.83
N ARG A 215 16.64 16.19 -6.53
CA ARG A 215 15.76 15.24 -5.88
C ARG A 215 16.53 14.23 -5.04
N GLU A 216 17.64 13.72 -5.56
CA GLU A 216 18.47 12.77 -4.82
C GLU A 216 19.00 13.40 -3.52
N ILE A 217 19.54 14.60 -3.56
CA ILE A 217 20.02 15.32 -2.38
C ILE A 217 18.89 15.49 -1.35
N ILE A 218 17.71 15.94 -1.78
CA ILE A 218 16.55 16.11 -0.88
C ILE A 218 16.16 14.80 -0.24
N VAL A 219 16.00 13.74 -1.03
CA VAL A 219 15.58 12.42 -0.53
C VAL A 219 16.61 11.84 0.43
N ARG A 220 17.91 11.91 0.10
CA ARG A 220 18.99 11.39 0.97
C ARG A 220 19.06 12.19 2.28
N SER A 221 18.70 13.46 2.29
CA SER A 221 18.67 14.28 3.51
C SER A 221 17.61 13.83 4.52
N LEU A 222 16.58 13.08 4.10
CA LEU A 222 15.56 12.54 5.00
C LEU A 222 16.08 11.44 5.94
N GLY A 223 17.32 11.02 5.76
CA GLY A 223 17.97 10.00 6.58
C GLY A 223 17.53 8.56 6.27
N GLN A 224 18.23 7.61 6.89
CA GLN A 224 18.02 6.17 6.64
C GLN A 224 16.66 5.64 7.13
N GLY A 225 16.00 6.35 8.02
CA GLY A 225 14.67 5.97 8.51
C GLY A 225 13.55 6.12 7.49
N ALA A 226 13.75 6.94 6.46
CA ALA A 226 12.77 7.09 5.39
C ALA A 226 12.73 5.84 4.49
N MET A 227 11.53 5.32 4.22
CA MET A 227 11.37 4.11 3.39
C MET A 227 12.03 4.21 2.02
N ILE A 228 12.06 5.42 1.44
CA ILE A 228 12.66 5.67 0.13
C ILE A 228 14.19 5.53 0.16
N ASN A 229 14.83 5.71 1.33
CA ASN A 229 16.28 5.59 1.52
C ASN A 229 16.74 4.20 1.96
N ARG A 230 15.87 3.18 1.87
CA ARG A 230 16.29 1.81 2.17
C ARG A 230 17.48 1.41 1.32
N THR A 231 18.41 0.71 1.95
CA THR A 231 19.58 0.13 1.28
C THR A 231 19.22 -1.19 0.63
N ILE A 232 19.94 -1.52 -0.44
CA ILE A 232 19.97 -2.84 -1.09
C ILE A 232 21.25 -3.54 -0.68
N GLY A 233 21.20 -4.85 -0.47
CA GLY A 233 22.33 -5.62 0.05
C GLY A 233 22.47 -5.57 1.57
N HIS A 234 23.47 -6.26 2.09
CA HIS A 234 23.69 -6.41 3.52
C HIS A 234 25.14 -6.09 3.90
N GLY A 235 25.34 -5.60 5.12
CA GLY A 235 26.67 -5.31 5.68
C GLY A 235 27.42 -4.22 4.91
N GLU A 236 28.70 -4.42 4.66
CA GLU A 236 29.58 -3.46 3.98
C GLU A 236 29.22 -3.22 2.50
N ASN A 237 28.44 -4.11 1.90
CA ASN A 237 27.96 -3.99 0.51
C ASN A 237 26.59 -3.33 0.42
N ALA A 238 26.04 -2.81 1.50
CA ALA A 238 24.77 -2.12 1.49
C ALA A 238 24.87 -0.79 0.73
N GLN A 239 24.09 -0.64 -0.34
CA GLN A 239 24.03 0.58 -1.13
C GLN A 239 22.62 1.20 -1.06
N PRO A 240 22.51 2.53 -1.19
CA PRO A 240 21.21 3.18 -1.30
C PRO A 240 20.45 2.64 -2.52
N ALA A 241 19.17 2.32 -2.34
CA ALA A 241 18.32 1.93 -3.47
C ALA A 241 18.27 3.08 -4.50
N PRO A 242 18.29 2.79 -5.80
CA PRO A 242 18.14 3.81 -6.82
C PRO A 242 16.79 4.53 -6.67
N LEU A 243 16.75 5.80 -7.02
CA LEU A 243 15.50 6.55 -7.11
C LEU A 243 14.88 6.35 -8.51
N PRO A 244 13.55 6.43 -8.61
CA PRO A 244 12.90 6.38 -9.91
C PRO A 244 13.22 7.63 -10.74
N LYS A 245 13.42 7.47 -12.04
CA LYS A 245 13.54 8.59 -12.98
C LYS A 245 12.18 9.24 -13.17
N ALA A 246 11.92 10.29 -12.42
CA ALA A 246 10.63 10.92 -12.26
C ALA A 246 10.56 12.35 -12.85
N HIS A 247 11.24 12.59 -13.99
CA HIS A 247 11.13 13.85 -14.73
C HIS A 247 9.78 13.95 -15.47
N PHE A 248 9.43 15.15 -15.84
CA PHE A 248 8.25 15.40 -16.69
C PHE A 248 8.53 14.85 -18.10
N ARG A 249 7.69 13.92 -18.55
CA ARG A 249 7.79 13.32 -19.88
C ARG A 249 6.84 13.96 -20.85
N THR A 250 7.30 14.14 -22.07
CA THR A 250 6.47 14.56 -23.20
C THR A 250 5.77 13.35 -23.84
N THR A 251 4.82 13.62 -24.74
CA THR A 251 4.12 12.56 -25.50
C THR A 251 5.06 11.72 -26.36
N ASN A 252 6.23 12.24 -26.69
CA ASN A 252 7.22 11.55 -27.55
C ASN A 252 8.17 10.64 -26.76
N GLU A 253 8.20 10.73 -25.45
CA GLU A 253 9.00 9.90 -24.53
C GLU A 253 8.17 8.75 -23.95
#